data_78c7a40b7e4de1bbe0e0ca50460aabbb
#
_entry.id   78c7a40b7e4de1bbe0e0ca50460aabbb
#
_cell.length_a   1.000
_cell.length_b   1.000
_cell.length_c   1.000
_cell.angle_alpha   90.00
_cell.angle_beta   90.00
_cell.angle_gamma   90.00
#
_symmetry.space_group_name_H-M   'P 1'
#
loop_
_entity.id
_entity.type
_entity.pdbx_description
1 polymer ?
#
loop_
_entity_poly.entity_id
_entity_poly.type
_entity_poly.pdbx_seq_one_letter_code
_entity_poly.pdbx_strand_id
1 'polypeptide(L)'
;MTKKKQVGVRFDSNRTRLKTGETQRPNGTYAYRWSTPDGKRHSIYAPTLEKLREQEEQIIVDKHDGIRSDVKSITVNEMFNLWCQLKRGIKDSTFKNYIYMYELFVKPSFGKNRLVQVKKSDVRKFYNSLADGKVLKIATIDNVHNVLHQVF
;
A
#
# COMPACT_ATOMS: atom_id res chain seq x y z
N MET A 1 13.66 7.47 36.42
CA MET A 1 13.40 5.99 36.36
C MET A 1 11.94 5.76 36.07
N THR A 2 11.59 5.46 34.83
CA THR A 2 10.20 5.24 34.39
C THR A 2 9.83 3.78 34.69
N LYS A 3 8.90 3.57 35.64
CA LYS A 3 8.37 2.25 35.99
C LYS A 3 7.71 1.62 34.74
N LYS A 4 8.29 0.55 34.18
CA LYS A 4 7.62 -0.31 33.19
C LYS A 4 6.37 -0.88 33.84
N LYS A 5 5.19 -0.45 33.36
CA LYS A 5 3.91 -1.03 33.76
C LYS A 5 3.93 -2.51 33.38
N GLN A 6 3.88 -3.43 34.35
CA GLN A 6 3.69 -4.84 34.09
C GLN A 6 2.33 -5.02 33.41
N VAL A 7 2.34 -5.42 32.16
CA VAL A 7 1.12 -5.76 31.40
C VAL A 7 0.66 -7.11 31.91
N GLY A 8 -0.42 -7.12 32.70
CA GLY A 8 -1.04 -8.37 33.17
C GLY A 8 -1.45 -9.25 32.01
N VAL A 9 -1.42 -10.58 32.22
CA VAL A 9 -1.89 -11.57 31.24
C VAL A 9 -3.36 -11.29 30.96
N ARG A 10 -3.71 -11.12 29.67
CA ARG A 10 -5.09 -10.86 29.22
C ARG A 10 -5.66 -12.09 28.55
N PHE A 11 -6.95 -12.33 28.77
CA PHE A 11 -7.71 -13.43 28.19
C PHE A 11 -8.91 -12.88 27.42
N ASP A 12 -9.35 -13.59 26.43
CA ASP A 12 -10.64 -13.34 25.74
C ASP A 12 -11.82 -13.95 26.52
N SER A 13 -13.04 -13.81 25.99
CA SER A 13 -14.26 -14.40 26.57
C SER A 13 -14.23 -15.94 26.66
N ASN A 14 -13.41 -16.59 25.82
CA ASN A 14 -13.22 -18.05 25.78
C ASN A 14 -12.04 -18.50 26.65
N ARG A 15 -11.50 -17.63 27.50
CA ARG A 15 -10.31 -17.87 28.33
C ARG A 15 -9.04 -18.18 27.52
N THR A 16 -8.99 -17.80 26.26
CA THR A 16 -7.76 -17.91 25.42
C THR A 16 -6.83 -16.74 25.74
N ARG A 17 -5.56 -17.06 26.00
CA ARG A 17 -4.56 -16.03 26.28
C ARG A 17 -4.31 -15.14 25.06
N LEU A 18 -4.45 -13.84 25.24
CA LEU A 18 -4.15 -12.83 24.24
C LEU A 18 -2.68 -12.42 24.30
N LYS A 19 -2.05 -12.28 23.13
CA LYS A 19 -0.68 -11.75 22.98
C LYS A 19 -0.64 -10.24 23.21
N THR A 20 0.56 -9.69 23.33
CA THR A 20 0.76 -8.24 23.41
C THR A 20 0.27 -7.57 22.13
N GLY A 21 -0.60 -6.58 22.26
CA GLY A 21 -1.23 -5.91 21.12
C GLY A 21 -2.61 -6.45 20.75
N GLU A 22 -2.91 -7.74 21.06
CA GLU A 22 -4.23 -8.34 20.82
C GLU A 22 -5.26 -7.84 21.86
N THR A 23 -6.48 -7.60 21.43
CA THR A 23 -7.63 -7.25 22.28
C THR A 23 -8.91 -7.82 21.68
N GLN A 24 -9.82 -8.31 22.53
CA GLN A 24 -11.20 -8.59 22.11
C GLN A 24 -12.06 -7.34 22.34
N ARG A 25 -12.86 -6.98 21.36
CA ARG A 25 -13.77 -5.84 21.41
C ARG A 25 -15.13 -6.28 21.98
N PRO A 26 -15.95 -5.34 22.51
CA PRO A 26 -17.28 -5.65 23.06
C PRO A 26 -18.23 -6.33 22.05
N ASN A 27 -18.03 -6.08 20.74
CA ASN A 27 -18.81 -6.70 19.66
C ASN A 27 -18.31 -8.11 19.27
N GLY A 28 -17.41 -8.72 20.06
CA GLY A 28 -16.88 -10.05 19.83
C GLY A 28 -15.73 -10.14 18.82
N THR A 29 -15.45 -9.06 18.05
CA THR A 29 -14.32 -9.03 17.11
C THR A 29 -12.99 -8.84 17.83
N TYR A 30 -11.90 -9.25 17.18
CA TYR A 30 -10.55 -9.10 17.70
C TYR A 30 -9.81 -7.97 17.01
N ALA A 31 -8.90 -7.32 17.72
CA ALA A 31 -8.04 -6.27 17.19
C ALA A 31 -6.59 -6.51 17.61
N TYR A 32 -5.66 -6.30 16.71
CA TYR A 32 -4.23 -6.24 16.98
C TYR A 32 -3.71 -4.85 16.68
N ARG A 33 -2.93 -4.30 17.62
CA ARG A 33 -2.36 -2.94 17.54
C ARG A 33 -0.86 -2.99 17.73
N TRP A 34 -0.14 -2.30 16.84
CA TRP A 34 1.30 -2.15 16.93
C TRP A 34 1.74 -0.74 16.55
N SER A 35 2.97 -0.39 16.88
CA SER A 35 3.60 0.87 16.49
C SER A 35 4.80 0.57 15.62
N THR A 36 5.02 1.39 14.60
CA THR A 36 6.22 1.38 13.79
C THR A 36 7.32 2.21 14.46
N PRO A 37 8.62 2.03 14.09
CA PRO A 37 9.73 2.80 14.68
C PRO A 37 9.60 4.31 14.51
N ASP A 38 8.89 4.78 13.47
CA ASP A 38 8.55 6.18 13.21
C ASP A 38 7.41 6.72 14.09
N GLY A 39 6.93 5.90 15.06
CA GLY A 39 5.89 6.28 16.02
C GLY A 39 4.46 6.19 15.53
N LYS A 40 4.23 5.79 14.28
CA LYS A 40 2.88 5.60 13.75
C LYS A 40 2.22 4.37 14.36
N ARG A 41 0.94 4.50 14.70
CA ARG A 41 0.12 3.41 15.26
C ARG A 41 -0.73 2.79 14.16
N HIS A 42 -0.69 1.46 14.11
CA HIS A 42 -1.47 0.65 13.17
C HIS A 42 -2.41 -0.29 13.93
N SER A 43 -3.50 -0.68 13.28
CA SER A 43 -4.42 -1.67 13.82
C SER A 43 -5.06 -2.48 12.70
N ILE A 44 -5.24 -3.78 12.96
CA ILE A 44 -6.02 -4.68 12.13
C ILE A 44 -7.16 -5.28 12.96
N TYR A 45 -8.18 -5.74 12.27
CA TYR A 45 -9.38 -6.31 12.89
C TYR A 45 -9.76 -7.60 12.19
N ALA A 46 -10.18 -8.60 12.98
CA ALA A 46 -10.67 -9.86 12.45
C ALA A 46 -11.88 -10.36 13.25
N PRO A 47 -12.78 -11.14 12.65
CA PRO A 47 -13.93 -11.71 13.36
C PRO A 47 -13.53 -12.79 14.35
N THR A 48 -12.42 -13.50 14.13
CA THR A 48 -11.92 -14.57 15.02
C THR A 48 -10.45 -14.31 15.38
N LEU A 49 -10.02 -14.89 16.51
CA LEU A 49 -8.63 -14.79 16.97
C LEU A 49 -7.65 -15.49 16.01
N GLU A 50 -8.07 -16.61 15.41
CA GLU A 50 -7.27 -17.35 14.43
C GLU A 50 -6.95 -16.49 13.20
N LYS A 51 -7.99 -15.89 12.58
CA LYS A 51 -7.82 -14.99 11.46
C LYS A 51 -6.99 -13.75 11.80
N LEU A 52 -7.10 -13.25 13.04
CA LEU A 52 -6.25 -12.17 13.51
C LEU A 52 -4.79 -12.59 13.52
N ARG A 53 -4.49 -13.78 14.03
CA ARG A 53 -3.13 -14.31 14.14
C ARG A 53 -2.50 -14.63 12.78
N GLU A 54 -3.27 -15.13 11.83
CA GLU A 54 -2.81 -15.29 10.44
C GLU A 54 -2.36 -13.94 9.85
N GLN A 55 -3.14 -12.88 10.09
CA GLN A 55 -2.77 -11.52 9.64
C GLN A 55 -1.55 -10.97 10.39
N GLU A 56 -1.41 -11.27 11.68
CA GLU A 56 -0.22 -10.89 12.46
C GLU A 56 1.05 -11.55 11.93
N GLU A 57 0.99 -12.85 11.63
CA GLU A 57 2.12 -13.59 11.05
C GLU A 57 2.55 -12.95 9.71
N GLN A 58 1.59 -12.62 8.86
CA GLN A 58 1.89 -11.93 7.61
C GLN A 58 2.56 -10.56 7.84
N ILE A 59 2.12 -9.79 8.84
CA ILE A 59 2.74 -8.50 9.19
C ILE A 59 4.17 -8.71 9.72
N ILE A 60 4.41 -9.78 10.47
CA ILE A 60 5.75 -10.11 11.00
C ILE A 60 6.69 -10.50 9.84
N VAL A 61 6.21 -11.31 8.90
CA VAL A 61 6.98 -11.68 7.69
C VAL A 61 7.28 -10.44 6.86
N ASP A 62 6.26 -9.63 6.54
CA ASP A 62 6.42 -8.37 5.79
C ASP A 62 7.47 -7.46 6.47
N LYS A 63 7.46 -7.38 7.80
CA LYS A 63 8.41 -6.59 8.57
C LYS A 63 9.82 -7.17 8.54
N HIS A 64 9.95 -8.49 8.58
CA HIS A 64 11.23 -9.18 8.47
C HIS A 64 11.85 -8.99 7.08
N ASP A 65 11.03 -9.03 6.04
CA ASP A 65 11.42 -8.82 4.65
C ASP A 65 11.66 -7.34 4.30
N GLY A 66 11.58 -6.44 5.31
CA GLY A 66 11.79 -5.01 5.13
C GLY A 66 10.63 -4.29 4.43
N ILE A 67 9.50 -4.97 4.23
CA ILE A 67 8.29 -4.37 3.66
C ILE A 67 7.65 -3.50 4.73
N ARG A 68 7.69 -2.19 4.52
CA ARG A 68 7.05 -1.24 5.44
C ARG A 68 5.54 -1.42 5.45
N SER A 69 4.93 -1.38 6.61
CA SER A 69 3.47 -1.48 6.77
C SER A 69 2.70 -0.32 6.11
N ASP A 70 3.36 0.81 5.91
CA ASP A 70 2.84 1.98 5.19
C ASP A 70 2.83 1.79 3.66
N VAL A 71 3.68 0.90 3.12
CA VAL A 71 3.67 0.54 1.68
C VAL A 71 2.32 -0.03 1.23
N LYS A 72 1.57 -0.68 2.12
CA LYS A 72 0.21 -1.17 1.82
C LYS A 72 -0.79 -0.06 1.50
N SER A 73 -0.50 1.18 1.84
CA SER A 73 -1.36 2.34 1.56
C SER A 73 -0.89 3.17 0.36
N ILE A 74 0.34 2.98 -0.12
CA ILE A 74 0.91 3.77 -1.22
C ILE A 74 0.07 3.59 -2.49
N THR A 75 -0.33 4.72 -3.06
CA THR A 75 -0.99 4.80 -4.37
C THR A 75 0.06 4.87 -5.49
N VAL A 76 -0.38 4.59 -6.71
CA VAL A 76 0.46 4.76 -7.91
C VAL A 76 0.90 6.23 -8.05
N ASN A 77 0.06 7.20 -7.66
CA ASN A 77 0.42 8.63 -7.64
C ASN A 77 1.56 8.93 -6.66
N GLU A 78 1.51 8.38 -5.47
CA GLU A 78 2.57 8.60 -4.46
C GLU A 78 3.88 7.93 -4.90
N MET A 79 3.80 6.75 -5.53
CA MET A 79 4.97 6.09 -6.09
C MET A 79 5.59 6.89 -7.23
N PHE A 80 4.77 7.47 -8.13
CA PHE A 80 5.26 8.35 -9.19
C PHE A 80 5.95 9.59 -8.62
N ASN A 81 5.39 10.23 -7.59
CA ASN A 81 6.00 11.38 -6.94
C ASN A 81 7.36 11.01 -6.32
N LEU A 82 7.45 9.86 -5.68
CA LEU A 82 8.72 9.35 -5.14
C LEU A 82 9.73 9.09 -6.26
N TRP A 83 9.30 8.47 -7.36
CA TRP A 83 10.14 8.27 -8.54
C TRP A 83 10.65 9.59 -9.11
N CYS A 84 9.80 10.62 -9.22
CA CYS A 84 10.21 11.96 -9.68
C CYS A 84 11.31 12.58 -8.79
N GLN A 85 11.23 12.38 -7.47
CA GLN A 85 12.21 12.89 -6.52
C GLN A 85 13.56 12.15 -6.61
N LEU A 86 13.53 10.86 -6.89
CA LEU A 86 14.72 9.99 -6.89
C LEU A 86 15.40 9.92 -8.25
N LYS A 87 14.64 10.07 -9.34
CA LYS A 87 15.18 9.87 -10.70
C LYS A 87 16.22 10.93 -11.07
N ARG A 88 17.36 10.44 -11.57
CA ARG A 88 18.48 11.26 -12.05
C ARG A 88 18.93 10.75 -13.40
N GLY A 89 19.70 11.57 -14.14
CA GLY A 89 20.31 11.16 -15.41
C GLY A 89 19.36 11.12 -16.61
N ILE A 90 18.16 11.71 -16.50
CA ILE A 90 17.25 11.87 -17.64
C ILE A 90 17.37 13.32 -18.16
N LYS A 91 17.32 13.45 -19.49
CA LYS A 91 17.26 14.75 -20.14
C LYS A 91 15.99 15.50 -19.72
N ASP A 92 16.09 16.80 -19.43
CA ASP A 92 14.97 17.62 -18.92
C ASP A 92 13.73 17.56 -19.80
N SER A 93 13.90 17.57 -21.13
CA SER A 93 12.78 17.47 -22.06
C SER A 93 12.04 16.13 -21.96
N THR A 94 12.78 15.04 -21.75
CA THR A 94 12.21 13.69 -21.56
C THR A 94 11.49 13.61 -20.22
N PHE A 95 12.08 14.17 -19.17
CA PHE A 95 11.47 14.19 -17.84
C PHE A 95 10.16 15.00 -17.81
N LYS A 96 10.16 16.19 -18.44
CA LYS A 96 8.95 17.00 -18.60
C LYS A 96 7.86 16.26 -19.38
N ASN A 97 8.23 15.53 -20.44
CA ASN A 97 7.27 14.71 -21.19
C ASN A 97 6.69 13.59 -20.33
N TYR A 98 7.49 12.93 -19.49
CA TYR A 98 7.00 11.91 -18.58
C TYR A 98 6.00 12.46 -17.56
N ILE A 99 6.30 13.61 -16.96
CA ILE A 99 5.36 14.29 -16.06
C ILE A 99 4.07 14.63 -16.78
N TYR A 100 4.15 15.24 -17.97
CA TYR A 100 2.98 15.61 -18.76
C TYR A 100 2.09 14.40 -19.09
N MET A 101 2.68 13.30 -19.58
CA MET A 101 1.95 12.07 -19.90
C MET A 101 1.29 11.45 -18.67
N TYR A 102 2.00 11.42 -17.55
CA TYR A 102 1.48 10.91 -16.30
C TYR A 102 0.32 11.76 -15.76
N GLU A 103 0.48 13.05 -15.65
CA GLU A 103 -0.52 14.00 -15.15
C GLU A 103 -1.81 13.96 -15.97
N LEU A 104 -1.69 13.87 -17.29
CA LEU A 104 -2.83 13.93 -18.21
C LEU A 104 -3.59 12.59 -18.27
N PHE A 105 -2.90 11.46 -18.29
CA PHE A 105 -3.50 10.17 -18.59
C PHE A 105 -3.60 9.21 -17.41
N VAL A 106 -2.62 9.20 -16.52
CA VAL A 106 -2.52 8.20 -15.43
C VAL A 106 -3.12 8.72 -14.13
N LYS A 107 -2.74 9.92 -13.73
CA LYS A 107 -3.07 10.52 -12.43
C LYS A 107 -4.57 10.58 -12.13
N PRO A 108 -5.46 10.97 -13.06
CA PRO A 108 -6.88 11.15 -12.75
C PRO A 108 -7.62 9.85 -12.47
N SER A 109 -7.16 8.73 -13.02
CA SER A 109 -7.82 7.41 -12.95
C SER A 109 -6.94 6.36 -12.29
N PHE A 110 -6.03 5.77 -13.06
CA PHE A 110 -5.17 4.65 -12.64
C PHE A 110 -4.26 5.01 -11.47
N GLY A 111 -3.79 6.26 -11.42
CA GLY A 111 -2.91 6.78 -10.37
C GLY A 111 -3.48 6.72 -8.95
N LYS A 112 -4.81 6.65 -8.80
CA LYS A 112 -5.50 6.56 -7.50
C LYS A 112 -5.52 5.16 -6.91
N ASN A 113 -5.20 4.13 -7.69
CA ASN A 113 -5.19 2.77 -7.22
C ASN A 113 -4.05 2.55 -6.21
N ARG A 114 -4.30 1.73 -5.20
CA ARG A 114 -3.25 1.30 -4.27
C ARG A 114 -2.30 0.34 -4.99
N LEU A 115 -1.01 0.59 -4.88
CA LEU A 115 0.03 -0.17 -5.60
C LEU A 115 -0.09 -1.69 -5.37
N VAL A 116 -0.29 -2.10 -4.12
CA VAL A 116 -0.43 -3.52 -3.74
C VAL A 116 -1.70 -4.20 -4.28
N GLN A 117 -2.69 -3.44 -4.73
CA GLN A 117 -3.94 -3.95 -5.26
C GLN A 117 -3.96 -4.01 -6.79
N VAL A 118 -2.98 -3.37 -7.45
CA VAL A 118 -2.89 -3.33 -8.91
C VAL A 118 -2.60 -4.74 -9.45
N LYS A 119 -3.51 -5.25 -10.27
CA LYS A 119 -3.39 -6.53 -10.97
C LYS A 119 -3.14 -6.31 -12.45
N LYS A 120 -2.60 -7.32 -13.11
CA LYS A 120 -2.42 -7.32 -14.57
C LYS A 120 -3.72 -6.99 -15.35
N SER A 121 -4.86 -7.42 -14.82
CA SER A 121 -6.19 -7.10 -15.36
C SER A 121 -6.50 -5.61 -15.31
N ASP A 122 -6.10 -4.91 -14.25
CA ASP A 122 -6.38 -3.49 -14.06
C ASP A 122 -5.53 -2.64 -15.00
N VAL A 123 -4.27 -3.03 -15.18
CA VAL A 123 -3.38 -2.43 -16.17
C VAL A 123 -3.95 -2.58 -17.59
N ARG A 124 -4.41 -3.78 -17.93
CA ARG A 124 -5.03 -4.04 -19.25
C ARG A 124 -6.30 -3.22 -19.46
N LYS A 125 -7.19 -3.16 -18.45
CA LYS A 125 -8.39 -2.32 -18.50
C LYS A 125 -8.05 -0.85 -18.67
N PHE A 126 -7.03 -0.37 -18.01
CA PHE A 126 -6.55 1.00 -18.13
C PHE A 126 -6.11 1.31 -19.57
N TYR A 127 -5.26 0.48 -20.20
CA TYR A 127 -4.85 0.70 -21.58
C TYR A 127 -6.01 0.62 -22.57
N ASN A 128 -6.93 -0.33 -22.40
CA ASN A 128 -8.14 -0.40 -23.22
C ASN A 128 -8.97 0.88 -23.10
N SER A 129 -9.10 1.43 -21.88
CA SER A 129 -9.83 2.69 -21.68
C SER A 129 -9.17 3.89 -22.37
N LEU A 130 -7.84 3.90 -22.53
CA LEU A 130 -7.13 4.92 -23.30
C LEU A 130 -7.35 4.77 -24.81
N ALA A 131 -7.40 3.55 -25.29
CA ALA A 131 -7.64 3.25 -26.71
C ALA A 131 -9.10 3.55 -27.11
N ASP A 132 -10.05 3.05 -26.34
CA ASP A 132 -11.48 3.10 -26.68
C ASP A 132 -12.11 4.46 -26.29
N GLY A 133 -11.78 4.98 -25.10
CA GLY A 133 -12.44 6.16 -24.54
C GLY A 133 -11.90 7.50 -25.05
N LYS A 134 -10.61 7.58 -25.40
CA LYS A 134 -9.96 8.83 -25.87
C LYS A 134 -9.50 8.78 -27.32
N VAL A 135 -9.68 7.65 -27.99
CA VAL A 135 -9.21 7.45 -29.39
C VAL A 135 -7.74 7.89 -29.55
N LEU A 136 -6.89 7.53 -28.59
CA LEU A 136 -5.48 7.90 -28.60
C LEU A 136 -4.74 7.10 -29.67
N LYS A 137 -3.80 7.75 -30.34
CA LYS A 137 -2.86 7.05 -31.23
C LYS A 137 -2.01 6.06 -30.42
N ILE A 138 -1.68 4.91 -31.00
CA ILE A 138 -0.83 3.87 -30.39
C ILE A 138 0.46 4.47 -29.81
N ALA A 139 1.14 5.35 -30.56
CA ALA A 139 2.34 6.02 -30.11
C ALA A 139 2.17 6.83 -28.79
N THR A 140 0.97 7.39 -28.55
CA THR A 140 0.68 8.09 -27.29
C THR A 140 0.51 7.07 -26.14
N ILE A 141 -0.15 5.94 -26.41
CA ILE A 141 -0.30 4.87 -25.42
C ILE A 141 1.05 4.26 -25.07
N ASP A 142 1.95 4.08 -26.05
CA ASP A 142 3.32 3.63 -25.82
C ASP A 142 4.11 4.61 -24.94
N ASN A 143 3.92 5.91 -25.13
CA ASN A 143 4.55 6.91 -24.23
C ASN A 143 4.02 6.79 -22.80
N VAL A 144 2.73 6.60 -22.60
CA VAL A 144 2.14 6.35 -21.27
C VAL A 144 2.68 5.04 -20.67
N HIS A 145 2.80 3.99 -21.50
CA HIS A 145 3.40 2.72 -21.08
C HIS A 145 4.84 2.90 -20.60
N ASN A 146 5.66 3.63 -21.37
CA ASN A 146 7.04 3.90 -21.01
C ASN A 146 7.16 4.63 -19.65
N VAL A 147 6.27 5.56 -19.37
CA VAL A 147 6.23 6.23 -18.06
C VAL A 147 5.89 5.25 -16.95
N LEU A 148 4.85 4.46 -17.11
CA LEU A 148 4.46 3.46 -16.11
C LEU A 148 5.55 2.41 -15.90
N HIS A 149 6.19 1.94 -16.96
CA HIS A 149 7.30 0.98 -16.88
C HIS A 149 8.54 1.53 -16.15
N GLN A 150 8.72 2.86 -16.11
CA GLN A 150 9.81 3.47 -15.33
C GLN A 150 9.48 3.55 -13.83
N VAL A 151 8.19 3.54 -13.47
CA VAL A 151 7.71 3.71 -12.09
C VAL A 151 7.56 2.37 -11.37
N PHE A 152 7.22 1.30 -12.11
CA PHE A 152 7.08 -0.07 -11.63
C PHE A 152 8.32 -0.90 -11.91
#